data_96410a2e35305ef714e1076c08f0b48c
#
_entry.id   96410a2e35305ef714e1076c08f0b48c
#
_cell.length_a   1.000
_cell.length_b   1.000
_cell.length_c   1.000
_cell.angle_alpha   90.00
_cell.angle_beta   90.00
_cell.angle_gamma   90.00
#
_symmetry.space_group_name_H-M   'P 1'
#
loop_
_entity.id
_entity.type
_entity.pdbx_description
1 polymer ?
#
loop_
_entity_poly.entity_id
_entity_poly.type
_entity_poly.pdbx_seq_one_letter_code
_entity_poly.pdbx_strand_id
1 'polypeptide(L)'
;MHIADLSRLTDRVVGRVLSEQADVAGDATWLMSDERKVTFGQARQLVSRIAGTLSGFGVGRGDVVAMHMDASIDLVLAGIGASELGARFAPMSTDYHGDFLGRNLQASTAEVLVADAYLARRYAELPDLGQVRHLVVTGDADLGALRRPGLTVHAYDELLASEPIPTPSVARYDDVLMMWWSSGTTGAPKGIMQTHAGLLRSAHYWIADRDILPDEVWYSCLPMYLGGAYTTALWPSLVSGTAAGIDARLSVSQFWNRVRHYGATQIFTLGAMHMFLMQQPERPDDRDNPVRCAVPVPMPWSDVKRFKERFGIAQVIQAYGQSEVPCRIFSAPDDGTPWRASAIGRPVPWLEVRLVDDNDEDVPVGEVGEIVVRPKEPFVLFAGYFNAPEVTARTWRNLWHHTGDLARAEPDGQYFFADRKKDYIRYKGRNISMTEVEAVVARHPDVADVAAFGRQSAELESESELAICVVPRPDAELKPGDLAHFINDNAPYYFVPRYIELASELPHNAQYKTDKVALRSRPLASDVWDRDLSGFTVIR
;
A
#
# COMPACT_ATOMS: atom_id res chain seq x y z
N MET A 1 9.23 -27.41 5.27
CA MET A 1 8.65 -26.50 4.26
C MET A 1 7.69 -27.29 3.38
N HIS A 2 6.53 -26.74 3.14
CA HIS A 2 5.53 -27.28 2.22
C HIS A 2 5.01 -26.11 1.38
N ILE A 3 5.18 -26.18 0.08
CA ILE A 3 4.61 -25.17 -0.83
C ILE A 3 3.19 -25.59 -1.18
N ALA A 4 2.21 -24.75 -0.85
CA ALA A 4 0.80 -25.06 -1.09
C ALA A 4 0.53 -25.23 -2.60
N ASP A 5 -0.26 -26.26 -2.93
CA ASP A 5 -0.71 -26.50 -4.31
C ASP A 5 -1.86 -25.54 -4.68
N LEU A 6 -1.56 -24.54 -5.46
CA LEU A 6 -2.51 -23.55 -5.97
C LEU A 6 -2.92 -23.79 -7.43
N SER A 7 -2.71 -25.00 -7.94
CA SER A 7 -3.05 -25.35 -9.34
C SER A 7 -4.55 -25.27 -9.60
N ARG A 8 -5.38 -25.70 -8.62
CA ARG A 8 -6.84 -25.60 -8.72
C ARG A 8 -7.30 -24.27 -8.16
N LEU A 9 -8.17 -23.62 -8.90
CA LEU A 9 -8.73 -22.32 -8.50
C LEU A 9 -9.46 -22.39 -7.14
N THR A 10 -10.20 -23.47 -6.91
CA THR A 10 -10.96 -23.70 -5.65
C THR A 10 -10.10 -23.80 -4.40
N ASP A 11 -8.82 -24.12 -4.53
CA ASP A 11 -7.90 -24.28 -3.40
C ASP A 11 -7.25 -22.94 -3.01
N ARG A 12 -7.41 -21.92 -3.85
CA ARG A 12 -6.89 -20.57 -3.62
C ARG A 12 -7.76 -19.78 -2.62
N VAL A 13 -7.85 -20.28 -1.40
CA VAL A 13 -8.53 -19.64 -0.25
C VAL A 13 -7.56 -19.56 0.91
N VAL A 14 -7.33 -18.35 1.45
CA VAL A 14 -6.30 -18.11 2.48
C VAL A 14 -6.45 -19.02 3.69
N GLY A 15 -7.67 -19.18 4.23
CA GLY A 15 -7.93 -20.06 5.35
C GLY A 15 -7.69 -21.55 5.04
N ARG A 16 -7.92 -21.99 3.79
CA ARG A 16 -7.57 -23.37 3.39
C ARG A 16 -6.07 -23.57 3.35
N VAL A 17 -5.32 -22.63 2.78
CA VAL A 17 -3.85 -22.67 2.75
C VAL A 17 -3.30 -22.66 4.16
N LEU A 18 -3.85 -21.82 5.06
CA LEU A 18 -3.46 -21.81 6.47
C LEU A 18 -3.75 -23.16 7.15
N SER A 19 -4.89 -23.78 6.88
CA SER A 19 -5.24 -25.09 7.42
C SER A 19 -4.31 -26.18 6.91
N GLU A 20 -4.00 -26.19 5.61
CA GLU A 20 -3.04 -27.12 5.00
C GLU A 20 -1.65 -26.99 5.64
N GLN A 21 -1.15 -25.77 5.80
CA GLN A 21 0.14 -25.53 6.47
C GLN A 21 0.12 -25.97 7.94
N ALA A 22 -0.98 -25.72 8.65
CA ALA A 22 -1.13 -26.14 10.03
C ALA A 22 -1.19 -27.67 10.17
N ASP A 23 -1.77 -28.38 9.21
CA ASP A 23 -1.83 -29.86 9.20
C ASP A 23 -0.46 -30.48 8.88
N VAL A 24 0.33 -29.85 8.00
CA VAL A 24 1.65 -30.36 7.59
C VAL A 24 2.75 -29.95 8.56
N ALA A 25 2.71 -28.73 9.10
CA ALA A 25 3.79 -28.13 9.88
C ALA A 25 3.26 -27.24 11.01
N GLY A 26 2.28 -27.71 11.78
CA GLY A 26 1.56 -26.91 12.78
C GLY A 26 2.45 -26.27 13.85
N ASP A 27 3.57 -26.89 14.21
CA ASP A 27 4.52 -26.36 15.18
C ASP A 27 5.56 -25.39 14.56
N ALA A 28 5.62 -25.28 13.23
CA ALA A 28 6.53 -24.35 12.58
C ALA A 28 6.06 -22.91 12.79
N THR A 29 7.00 -22.02 13.08
CA THR A 29 6.72 -20.58 13.22
C THR A 29 6.31 -20.01 11.87
N TRP A 30 5.18 -19.29 11.84
CA TRP A 30 4.74 -18.51 10.69
C TRP A 30 4.95 -17.02 10.90
N LEU A 31 4.40 -16.42 11.94
CA LEU A 31 4.45 -14.99 12.19
C LEU A 31 5.38 -14.67 13.37
N MET A 32 6.19 -13.64 13.22
CA MET A 32 7.11 -13.16 14.25
C MET A 32 6.99 -11.64 14.41
N SER A 33 6.95 -11.18 15.65
CA SER A 33 7.15 -9.79 16.06
C SER A 33 8.11 -9.76 17.24
N ASP A 34 8.44 -8.55 17.75
CA ASP A 34 9.22 -8.44 18.99
C ASP A 34 8.52 -9.11 20.19
N GLU A 35 7.20 -9.03 20.22
CA GLU A 35 6.42 -9.44 21.36
C GLU A 35 6.17 -10.94 21.39
N ARG A 36 6.00 -11.55 20.20
CA ARG A 36 5.62 -12.97 20.11
C ARG A 36 5.93 -13.63 18.78
N LYS A 37 5.96 -14.96 18.82
CA LYS A 37 5.94 -15.83 17.64
C LYS A 37 4.64 -16.62 17.65
N VAL A 38 4.08 -16.83 16.46
CA VAL A 38 2.85 -17.61 16.27
C VAL A 38 3.13 -18.69 15.24
N THR A 39 2.84 -19.95 15.59
CA THR A 39 2.98 -21.09 14.68
C THR A 39 1.77 -21.19 13.74
N PHE A 40 1.87 -21.96 12.64
CA PHE A 40 0.73 -22.22 11.77
C PHE A 40 -0.47 -22.82 12.50
N GLY A 41 -0.24 -23.78 13.43
CA GLY A 41 -1.28 -24.38 14.24
C GLY A 41 -1.97 -23.39 15.19
N GLN A 42 -1.18 -22.53 15.84
CA GLN A 42 -1.70 -21.46 16.69
C GLN A 42 -2.49 -20.44 15.87
N ALA A 43 -1.95 -20.01 14.70
CA ALA A 43 -2.63 -19.08 13.82
C ALA A 43 -4.00 -19.59 13.38
N ARG A 44 -4.11 -20.87 12.96
CA ARG A 44 -5.38 -21.50 12.60
C ARG A 44 -6.39 -21.46 13.75
N GLN A 45 -5.97 -21.78 14.98
CA GLN A 45 -6.84 -21.75 16.15
C GLN A 45 -7.33 -20.33 16.47
N LEU A 46 -6.42 -19.34 16.47
CA LEU A 46 -6.75 -17.95 16.75
C LEU A 46 -7.71 -17.38 15.69
N VAL A 47 -7.42 -17.60 14.41
CA VAL A 47 -8.26 -17.20 13.28
C VAL A 47 -9.67 -17.78 13.41
N SER A 48 -9.79 -19.06 13.77
CA SER A 48 -11.08 -19.71 13.94
C SER A 48 -11.91 -19.13 15.10
N ARG A 49 -11.27 -18.78 16.23
CA ARG A 49 -11.91 -18.09 17.36
C ARG A 49 -12.37 -16.68 16.98
N ILE A 50 -11.51 -15.90 16.32
CA ILE A 50 -11.84 -14.56 15.82
C ILE A 50 -13.06 -14.63 14.88
N ALA A 51 -13.06 -15.56 13.95
CA ALA A 51 -14.20 -15.76 13.05
C ALA A 51 -15.50 -16.08 13.82
N GLY A 52 -15.42 -16.89 14.87
CA GLY A 52 -16.57 -17.20 15.74
C GLY A 52 -17.15 -15.94 16.39
N THR A 53 -16.30 -15.10 16.98
CA THR A 53 -16.74 -13.84 17.60
C THR A 53 -17.29 -12.85 16.57
N LEU A 54 -16.61 -12.65 15.44
CA LEU A 54 -17.09 -11.77 14.37
C LEU A 54 -18.44 -12.24 13.80
N SER A 55 -18.65 -13.56 13.68
CA SER A 55 -19.97 -14.11 13.32
C SER A 55 -21.03 -13.75 14.35
N GLY A 56 -20.68 -13.76 15.65
CA GLY A 56 -21.55 -13.31 16.75
C GLY A 56 -21.90 -11.82 16.66
N PHE A 57 -21.04 -10.99 16.06
CA PHE A 57 -21.32 -9.58 15.76
C PHE A 57 -22.18 -9.40 14.50
N GLY A 58 -22.54 -10.47 13.81
CA GLY A 58 -23.34 -10.44 12.59
C GLY A 58 -22.51 -10.37 11.30
N VAL A 59 -21.18 -10.43 11.39
CA VAL A 59 -20.31 -10.41 10.20
C VAL A 59 -20.52 -11.66 9.34
N GLY A 60 -20.76 -11.46 8.06
CA GLY A 60 -20.94 -12.52 7.08
C GLY A 60 -20.36 -12.17 5.71
N ARG A 61 -20.70 -13.00 4.71
CA ARG A 61 -20.19 -12.84 3.35
C ARG A 61 -20.51 -11.47 2.75
N GLY A 62 -19.47 -10.80 2.27
CA GLY A 62 -19.56 -9.51 1.61
C GLY A 62 -19.50 -8.31 2.54
N ASP A 63 -19.57 -8.52 3.86
CA ASP A 63 -19.40 -7.44 4.83
C ASP A 63 -17.96 -6.94 4.88
N VAL A 64 -17.77 -5.78 5.49
CA VAL A 64 -16.47 -5.14 5.65
C VAL A 64 -16.11 -5.06 7.13
N VAL A 65 -14.92 -5.53 7.48
CA VAL A 65 -14.27 -5.27 8.76
C VAL A 65 -13.16 -4.26 8.54
N ALA A 66 -13.35 -3.03 9.00
CA ALA A 66 -12.32 -1.99 8.91
C ALA A 66 -11.24 -2.20 9.97
N MET A 67 -9.99 -1.92 9.62
CA MET A 67 -8.85 -2.09 10.53
C MET A 67 -8.00 -0.83 10.54
N HIS A 68 -7.93 -0.18 11.69
CA HIS A 68 -7.11 1.01 11.90
C HIS A 68 -6.04 0.70 12.94
N MET A 69 -5.02 -0.02 12.49
CA MET A 69 -3.98 -0.63 13.32
C MET A 69 -2.61 -0.45 12.68
N ASP A 70 -1.58 -0.38 13.48
CA ASP A 70 -0.21 -0.57 13.01
C ASP A 70 -0.03 -2.00 12.48
N ALA A 71 1.01 -2.21 11.66
CA ALA A 71 1.34 -3.55 11.19
C ALA A 71 1.65 -4.46 12.37
N SER A 72 0.89 -5.53 12.51
CA SER A 72 0.96 -6.44 13.65
C SER A 72 0.43 -7.83 13.32
N ILE A 73 0.79 -8.81 14.16
CA ILE A 73 0.23 -10.15 14.07
C ILE A 73 -1.28 -10.13 14.29
N ASP A 74 -1.78 -9.26 15.18
CA ASP A 74 -3.22 -9.18 15.49
C ASP A 74 -4.03 -8.67 14.30
N LEU A 75 -3.50 -7.70 13.55
CA LEU A 75 -4.13 -7.24 12.29
C LEU A 75 -4.24 -8.39 11.29
N VAL A 76 -3.18 -9.20 11.12
CA VAL A 76 -3.17 -10.34 10.21
C VAL A 76 -4.21 -11.37 10.61
N LEU A 77 -4.23 -11.76 11.90
CA LEU A 77 -5.15 -12.78 12.41
C LEU A 77 -6.60 -12.31 12.34
N ALA A 78 -6.88 -11.04 12.72
CA ALA A 78 -8.21 -10.47 12.63
C ALA A 78 -8.71 -10.39 11.18
N GLY A 79 -7.82 -10.01 10.24
CA GLY A 79 -8.14 -9.96 8.81
C GLY A 79 -8.48 -11.33 8.25
N ILE A 80 -7.68 -12.35 8.55
CA ILE A 80 -7.96 -13.72 8.10
C ILE A 80 -9.24 -14.23 8.77
N GLY A 81 -9.45 -13.94 10.07
CA GLY A 81 -10.68 -14.33 10.79
C GLY A 81 -11.94 -13.76 10.15
N ALA A 82 -11.94 -12.50 9.73
CA ALA A 82 -13.02 -11.92 8.95
C ALA A 82 -13.22 -12.66 7.64
N SER A 83 -12.13 -12.97 6.95
CA SER A 83 -12.19 -13.61 5.63
C SER A 83 -12.71 -15.06 5.68
N GLU A 84 -12.58 -15.78 6.82
CA GLU A 84 -13.18 -17.11 7.02
C GLU A 84 -14.71 -17.10 6.85
N LEU A 85 -15.34 -15.96 7.14
CA LEU A 85 -16.76 -15.73 6.99
C LEU A 85 -17.17 -15.26 5.58
N GLY A 86 -16.21 -15.15 4.65
CA GLY A 86 -16.40 -14.52 3.34
C GLY A 86 -16.55 -13.00 3.41
N ALA A 87 -16.27 -12.40 4.55
CA ALA A 87 -16.16 -10.96 4.72
C ALA A 87 -14.78 -10.48 4.22
N ARG A 88 -14.67 -9.20 3.95
CA ARG A 88 -13.43 -8.55 3.52
C ARG A 88 -12.87 -7.68 4.64
N PHE A 89 -11.58 -7.67 4.81
CA PHE A 89 -10.97 -6.73 5.72
C PHE A 89 -10.40 -5.52 4.96
N ALA A 90 -10.47 -4.35 5.59
CA ALA A 90 -10.08 -3.09 4.98
C ALA A 90 -9.13 -2.32 5.88
N PRO A 91 -7.80 -2.54 5.73
CA PRO A 91 -6.82 -1.76 6.48
C PRO A 91 -6.87 -0.30 6.09
N MET A 92 -6.84 0.59 7.08
CA MET A 92 -6.86 2.04 6.93
C MET A 92 -5.52 2.62 7.32
N SER A 93 -5.11 3.71 6.66
CA SER A 93 -3.86 4.38 7.01
C SER A 93 -3.91 4.92 8.44
N THR A 94 -2.91 4.60 9.23
CA THR A 94 -2.74 5.09 10.60
C THR A 94 -2.47 6.60 10.70
N ASP A 95 -2.27 7.26 9.55
CA ASP A 95 -2.12 8.71 9.46
C ASP A 95 -3.48 9.44 9.32
N TYR A 96 -4.59 8.70 9.11
CA TYR A 96 -5.91 9.30 8.95
C TYR A 96 -6.44 9.87 10.27
N HIS A 97 -6.98 11.08 10.23
CA HIS A 97 -7.61 11.76 11.36
C HIS A 97 -8.71 12.73 10.87
N GLY A 98 -9.51 13.25 11.78
CA GLY A 98 -10.57 14.23 11.51
C GLY A 98 -11.52 13.78 10.38
N ASP A 99 -11.94 14.72 9.56
CA ASP A 99 -12.87 14.48 8.43
C ASP A 99 -12.36 13.42 7.44
N PHE A 100 -11.04 13.34 7.25
CA PHE A 100 -10.49 12.37 6.31
C PHE A 100 -10.70 10.94 6.81
N LEU A 101 -10.48 10.72 8.11
CA LEU A 101 -10.78 9.45 8.78
C LEU A 101 -12.26 9.12 8.70
N GLY A 102 -13.13 10.09 9.05
CA GLY A 102 -14.59 9.92 9.01
C GLY A 102 -15.09 9.51 7.62
N ARG A 103 -14.66 10.22 6.56
CA ARG A 103 -15.04 9.91 5.18
C ARG A 103 -14.57 8.52 4.72
N ASN A 104 -13.34 8.13 5.08
CA ASN A 104 -12.84 6.79 4.73
C ASN A 104 -13.62 5.70 5.46
N LEU A 105 -13.94 5.90 6.75
CA LEU A 105 -14.75 4.96 7.51
C LEU A 105 -16.14 4.81 6.91
N GLN A 106 -16.82 5.91 6.60
CA GLN A 106 -18.14 5.89 5.94
C GLN A 106 -18.08 5.21 4.57
N ALA A 107 -17.06 5.53 3.76
CA ALA A 107 -16.86 4.92 2.44
C ALA A 107 -16.62 3.40 2.53
N SER A 108 -16.06 2.91 3.64
CA SER A 108 -15.84 1.48 3.86
C SER A 108 -17.12 0.69 4.07
N THR A 109 -18.21 1.32 4.54
CA THR A 109 -19.46 0.67 4.96
C THR A 109 -19.29 -0.38 6.06
N ALA A 110 -18.20 -0.32 6.81
CA ALA A 110 -17.88 -1.30 7.85
C ALA A 110 -18.85 -1.19 9.03
N GLU A 111 -19.34 -2.35 9.51
CA GLU A 111 -20.11 -2.45 10.76
C GLU A 111 -19.21 -2.80 11.95
N VAL A 112 -18.05 -3.38 11.70
CA VAL A 112 -17.02 -3.69 12.70
C VAL A 112 -15.75 -2.93 12.38
N LEU A 113 -15.17 -2.28 13.38
CA LEU A 113 -13.90 -1.60 13.33
C LEU A 113 -12.97 -2.18 14.39
N VAL A 114 -11.79 -2.62 13.97
CA VAL A 114 -10.69 -3.03 14.87
C VAL A 114 -9.64 -1.91 14.86
N ALA A 115 -9.24 -1.42 16.03
CA ALA A 115 -8.31 -0.30 16.12
C ALA A 115 -7.33 -0.43 17.28
N ASP A 116 -6.11 0.05 17.10
CA ASP A 116 -5.16 0.20 18.21
C ASP A 116 -5.65 1.27 19.19
N ALA A 117 -5.38 1.09 20.48
CA ALA A 117 -5.84 1.96 21.55
C ALA A 117 -5.57 3.45 21.31
N TYR A 118 -4.38 3.79 20.81
CA TYR A 118 -4.01 5.18 20.54
C TYR A 118 -4.74 5.77 19.32
N LEU A 119 -5.14 4.94 18.35
CA LEU A 119 -5.94 5.33 17.19
C LEU A 119 -7.44 5.37 17.51
N ALA A 120 -7.91 4.48 18.39
CA ALA A 120 -9.31 4.41 18.79
C ALA A 120 -9.81 5.73 19.38
N ARG A 121 -8.96 6.49 20.07
CA ARG A 121 -9.29 7.83 20.61
C ARG A 121 -9.75 8.82 19.54
N ARG A 122 -9.23 8.72 18.31
CA ARG A 122 -9.63 9.58 17.19
C ARG A 122 -11.11 9.43 16.83
N TYR A 123 -11.70 8.26 17.10
CA TYR A 123 -13.12 8.00 16.83
C TYR A 123 -14.06 8.61 17.85
N ALA A 124 -13.59 8.88 19.07
CA ALA A 124 -14.37 9.62 20.07
C ALA A 124 -14.66 11.06 19.63
N GLU A 125 -13.78 11.64 18.82
CA GLU A 125 -13.88 13.02 18.31
C GLU A 125 -14.73 13.14 17.04
N LEU A 126 -15.00 12.02 16.34
CA LEU A 126 -15.79 12.04 15.12
C LEU A 126 -17.29 12.20 15.42
N PRO A 127 -18.01 13.08 14.71
CA PRO A 127 -19.44 13.25 14.90
C PRO A 127 -20.25 12.01 14.51
N ASP A 128 -19.75 11.25 13.52
CA ASP A 128 -20.41 10.08 12.97
C ASP A 128 -19.39 8.99 12.63
N LEU A 129 -19.72 7.74 12.95
CA LEU A 129 -18.92 6.54 12.61
C LEU A 129 -19.52 5.74 11.44
N GLY A 130 -20.44 6.32 10.70
CA GLY A 130 -21.13 5.62 9.61
C GLY A 130 -21.94 4.42 10.11
N GLN A 131 -21.66 3.24 9.60
CA GLN A 131 -22.39 2.01 9.95
C GLN A 131 -21.76 1.21 11.09
N VAL A 132 -20.66 1.69 11.70
CA VAL A 132 -19.93 0.96 12.75
C VAL A 132 -20.80 0.79 14.00
N ARG A 133 -21.02 -0.46 14.41
CA ARG A 133 -21.76 -0.86 15.61
C ARG A 133 -20.85 -1.53 16.65
N HIS A 134 -19.73 -2.10 16.20
CA HIS A 134 -18.77 -2.76 17.07
C HIS A 134 -17.38 -2.14 16.86
N LEU A 135 -16.79 -1.62 17.93
CA LEU A 135 -15.41 -1.17 17.99
C LEU A 135 -14.61 -2.13 18.86
N VAL A 136 -13.64 -2.79 18.27
CA VAL A 136 -12.71 -3.68 18.97
C VAL A 136 -11.38 -2.95 19.13
N VAL A 137 -10.85 -2.90 20.35
CA VAL A 137 -9.65 -2.12 20.68
C VAL A 137 -8.54 -3.04 21.14
N THR A 138 -7.35 -2.94 20.50
CA THR A 138 -6.13 -3.63 20.92
C THR A 138 -5.35 -2.78 21.91
N GLY A 139 -4.61 -3.42 22.81
CA GLY A 139 -3.77 -2.74 23.80
C GLY A 139 -4.56 -2.13 24.96
N ASP A 140 -3.87 -1.34 25.78
CA ASP A 140 -4.45 -0.75 26.99
C ASP A 140 -5.22 0.55 26.65
N ALA A 141 -6.55 0.50 26.80
CA ALA A 141 -7.45 1.61 26.55
C ALA A 141 -8.54 1.71 27.58
N ASP A 142 -8.94 2.94 27.92
CA ASP A 142 -10.20 3.18 28.64
C ASP A 142 -11.37 2.99 27.68
N LEU A 143 -11.89 1.75 27.65
CA LEU A 143 -13.04 1.40 26.82
C LEU A 143 -14.29 2.20 27.18
N GLY A 144 -14.39 2.67 28.44
CA GLY A 144 -15.51 3.49 28.91
C GLY A 144 -15.57 4.84 28.19
N ALA A 145 -14.42 5.45 27.97
CA ALA A 145 -14.31 6.75 27.28
C ALA A 145 -14.67 6.69 25.79
N LEU A 146 -14.68 5.48 25.18
CA LEU A 146 -15.02 5.28 23.77
C LEU A 146 -16.51 4.96 23.55
N ARG A 147 -17.28 4.72 24.62
CA ARG A 147 -18.70 4.34 24.53
C ARG A 147 -19.56 5.52 24.06
N ARG A 148 -20.47 5.23 23.15
CA ARG A 148 -21.48 6.18 22.65
C ARG A 148 -22.75 5.43 22.22
N PRO A 149 -23.90 6.10 22.13
CA PRO A 149 -25.14 5.45 21.68
C PRO A 149 -24.96 4.71 20.35
N GLY A 150 -25.43 3.46 20.30
CA GLY A 150 -25.36 2.64 19.11
C GLY A 150 -24.00 1.96 18.85
N LEU A 151 -22.97 2.20 19.69
CA LEU A 151 -21.66 1.58 19.58
C LEU A 151 -21.38 0.66 20.76
N THR A 152 -21.08 -0.60 20.49
CA THR A 152 -20.55 -1.55 21.48
C THR A 152 -19.04 -1.58 21.36
N VAL A 153 -18.33 -1.39 22.49
CA VAL A 153 -16.87 -1.38 22.54
C VAL A 153 -16.37 -2.62 23.25
N HIS A 154 -15.42 -3.29 22.63
CA HIS A 154 -14.85 -4.57 23.05
C HIS A 154 -13.33 -4.46 23.20
N ALA A 155 -12.75 -5.21 24.13
CA ALA A 155 -11.33 -5.47 24.15
C ALA A 155 -10.98 -6.51 23.05
N TYR A 156 -9.77 -6.43 22.48
CA TYR A 156 -9.34 -7.39 21.45
C TYR A 156 -9.36 -8.85 21.95
N ASP A 157 -9.05 -9.08 23.23
CA ASP A 157 -9.08 -10.42 23.82
C ASP A 157 -10.48 -11.06 23.75
N GLU A 158 -11.54 -10.26 23.66
CA GLU A 158 -12.90 -10.79 23.48
C GLU A 158 -13.06 -11.46 22.11
N LEU A 159 -12.29 -11.06 21.08
CA LEU A 159 -12.26 -11.76 19.79
C LEU A 159 -11.77 -13.22 19.92
N LEU A 160 -10.94 -13.48 20.93
CA LEU A 160 -10.34 -14.78 21.17
C LEU A 160 -11.18 -15.67 22.10
N ALA A 161 -12.27 -15.12 22.68
CA ALA A 161 -13.07 -15.80 23.70
C ALA A 161 -14.04 -16.84 23.13
N SER A 162 -14.42 -16.75 21.87
CA SER A 162 -15.32 -17.71 21.24
C SER A 162 -14.71 -19.11 21.13
N GLU A 163 -15.59 -20.13 21.14
CA GLU A 163 -15.18 -21.44 20.64
C GLU A 163 -14.83 -21.34 19.15
N PRO A 164 -13.83 -22.12 18.69
CA PRO A 164 -13.49 -22.18 17.29
C PRO A 164 -14.69 -22.59 16.43
N ILE A 165 -14.94 -21.87 15.33
CA ILE A 165 -15.95 -22.32 14.36
C ILE A 165 -15.47 -23.60 13.66
N PRO A 166 -16.38 -24.52 13.31
CA PRO A 166 -16.01 -25.71 12.55
C PRO A 166 -15.41 -25.32 11.20
N THR A 167 -14.24 -25.88 10.85
CA THR A 167 -13.73 -25.86 9.48
C THR A 167 -14.52 -26.86 8.63
N PRO A 168 -14.76 -26.59 7.33
CA PRO A 168 -14.05 -25.60 6.51
C PRO A 168 -14.66 -24.19 6.55
N SER A 169 -13.81 -23.21 6.33
CA SER A 169 -14.18 -21.82 6.02
C SER A 169 -15.30 -21.77 4.97
N VAL A 170 -16.26 -20.85 5.15
CA VAL A 170 -17.28 -20.59 4.15
C VAL A 170 -16.75 -19.73 3.00
N ALA A 171 -15.54 -19.20 3.12
CA ALA A 171 -14.90 -18.37 2.10
C ALA A 171 -14.67 -19.14 0.80
N ARG A 172 -14.79 -18.42 -0.30
CA ARG A 172 -14.56 -18.90 -1.66
C ARG A 172 -13.38 -18.20 -2.28
N TYR A 173 -12.78 -18.82 -3.28
CA TYR A 173 -11.64 -18.27 -4.03
C TYR A 173 -11.96 -16.92 -4.71
N ASP A 174 -13.22 -16.70 -5.09
CA ASP A 174 -13.73 -15.49 -5.75
C ASP A 174 -14.26 -14.43 -4.77
N ASP A 175 -14.34 -14.73 -3.48
CA ASP A 175 -14.64 -13.70 -2.49
C ASP A 175 -13.50 -12.68 -2.43
N VAL A 176 -13.87 -11.42 -2.14
CA VAL A 176 -12.91 -10.37 -1.87
C VAL A 176 -12.31 -10.62 -0.49
N LEU A 177 -11.02 -10.95 -0.44
CA LEU A 177 -10.27 -11.14 0.80
C LEU A 177 -10.07 -9.83 1.53
N MET A 178 -9.60 -8.84 0.80
CA MET A 178 -9.26 -7.54 1.38
C MET A 178 -9.43 -6.42 0.37
N MET A 179 -9.49 -5.22 0.87
CA MET A 179 -9.40 -4.03 0.06
C MET A 179 -8.44 -3.02 0.69
N TRP A 180 -7.61 -2.42 -0.13
CA TRP A 180 -6.78 -1.29 0.27
C TRP A 180 -7.23 -0.02 -0.41
N TRP A 181 -6.94 1.09 0.23
CA TRP A 181 -7.42 2.38 -0.21
C TRP A 181 -6.38 3.08 -1.07
N SER A 182 -6.79 3.57 -2.21
CA SER A 182 -6.00 4.51 -3.00
C SER A 182 -6.63 5.89 -2.94
N SER A 183 -5.78 6.91 -3.05
CA SER A 183 -6.25 8.27 -3.23
C SER A 183 -6.97 8.37 -4.58
N GLY A 184 -8.27 8.65 -4.55
CA GLY A 184 -9.06 8.81 -5.76
C GLY A 184 -8.74 10.11 -6.49
N THR A 185 -8.67 10.09 -7.83
CA THR A 185 -8.52 11.32 -8.66
C THR A 185 -9.70 12.28 -8.53
N THR A 186 -10.81 11.84 -7.94
CA THR A 186 -12.04 12.61 -7.75
C THR A 186 -12.23 13.08 -6.29
N GLY A 187 -11.20 12.95 -5.45
CA GLY A 187 -11.24 13.34 -4.04
C GLY A 187 -11.90 12.34 -3.09
N ALA A 188 -12.58 11.31 -3.60
CA ALA A 188 -13.11 10.22 -2.77
C ALA A 188 -12.14 9.03 -2.76
N PRO A 189 -11.90 8.41 -1.57
CA PRO A 189 -11.05 7.22 -1.48
C PRO A 189 -11.67 6.08 -2.28
N LYS A 190 -10.82 5.30 -2.99
CA LYS A 190 -11.23 4.13 -3.76
C LYS A 190 -10.73 2.87 -3.10
N GLY A 191 -11.64 1.99 -2.71
CA GLY A 191 -11.29 0.67 -2.21
C GLY A 191 -10.96 -0.26 -3.38
N ILE A 192 -9.73 -0.71 -3.49
CA ILE A 192 -9.27 -1.68 -4.49
C ILE A 192 -9.52 -3.07 -3.93
N MET A 193 -10.43 -3.81 -4.53
CA MET A 193 -10.87 -5.13 -4.05
C MET A 193 -9.97 -6.23 -4.59
N GLN A 194 -9.39 -7.03 -3.69
CA GLN A 194 -8.52 -8.16 -4.04
C GLN A 194 -9.15 -9.48 -3.58
N THR A 195 -9.24 -10.46 -4.49
CA THR A 195 -9.77 -11.78 -4.17
C THR A 195 -8.74 -12.68 -3.49
N HIS A 196 -9.23 -13.70 -2.80
CA HIS A 196 -8.36 -14.77 -2.28
C HIS A 196 -7.48 -15.38 -3.39
N ALA A 197 -8.11 -15.74 -4.52
CA ALA A 197 -7.40 -16.37 -5.63
C ALA A 197 -6.32 -15.46 -6.22
N GLY A 198 -6.60 -14.16 -6.38
CA GLY A 198 -5.65 -13.19 -6.95
C GLY A 198 -4.43 -13.02 -6.07
N LEU A 199 -4.63 -12.84 -4.76
CA LEU A 199 -3.52 -12.62 -3.82
C LEU A 199 -2.66 -13.86 -3.61
N LEU A 200 -3.27 -15.05 -3.48
CA LEU A 200 -2.51 -16.29 -3.36
C LEU A 200 -1.75 -16.62 -4.66
N ARG A 201 -2.35 -16.35 -5.82
CA ARG A 201 -1.65 -16.54 -7.09
C ARG A 201 -0.50 -15.55 -7.26
N SER A 202 -0.69 -14.30 -6.83
CA SER A 202 0.39 -13.31 -6.75
C SER A 202 1.54 -13.80 -5.87
N ALA A 203 1.24 -14.33 -4.69
CA ALA A 203 2.25 -14.93 -3.81
C ALA A 203 3.02 -16.06 -4.49
N HIS A 204 2.30 -16.96 -5.19
CA HIS A 204 2.94 -18.02 -5.96
C HIS A 204 3.90 -17.47 -7.03
N TYR A 205 3.51 -16.40 -7.73
CA TYR A 205 4.40 -15.75 -8.71
C TYR A 205 5.61 -15.08 -8.05
N TRP A 206 5.48 -14.60 -6.82
CA TRP A 206 6.61 -14.05 -6.08
C TRP A 206 7.63 -15.11 -5.66
N ILE A 207 7.22 -16.35 -5.46
CA ILE A 207 8.12 -17.45 -5.10
C ILE A 207 8.63 -18.24 -6.31
N ALA A 208 7.95 -18.20 -7.47
CA ALA A 208 8.21 -19.07 -8.61
C ALA A 208 9.57 -18.85 -9.30
N ASP A 209 10.14 -17.65 -9.19
CA ASP A 209 11.44 -17.28 -9.77
C ASP A 209 12.56 -17.21 -8.72
N ARG A 210 12.37 -17.88 -7.60
CA ARG A 210 13.32 -17.93 -6.49
C ARG A 210 13.49 -19.37 -6.00
N ASP A 211 14.69 -19.70 -5.60
CA ASP A 211 14.96 -20.95 -4.88
C ASP A 211 14.56 -20.76 -3.40
N ILE A 212 13.32 -21.08 -3.07
CA ILE A 212 12.82 -20.97 -1.71
C ILE A 212 13.36 -22.11 -0.86
N LEU A 213 14.07 -21.78 0.22
CA LEU A 213 14.62 -22.74 1.17
C LEU A 213 13.70 -22.90 2.41
N PRO A 214 13.84 -24.02 3.14
CA PRO A 214 12.99 -24.27 4.32
C PRO A 214 13.14 -23.26 5.45
N ASP A 215 14.27 -22.59 5.52
CA ASP A 215 14.62 -21.59 6.55
C ASP A 215 14.40 -20.14 6.10
N GLU A 216 13.65 -19.95 5.01
CA GLU A 216 13.32 -18.60 4.56
C GLU A 216 12.53 -17.82 5.61
N VAL A 217 12.91 -16.57 5.75
CA VAL A 217 12.18 -15.57 6.54
C VAL A 217 11.94 -14.34 5.68
N TRP A 218 10.65 -14.05 5.46
CA TRP A 218 10.21 -12.86 4.77
C TRP A 218 10.07 -11.71 5.77
N TYR A 219 10.64 -10.58 5.49
CA TYR A 219 10.58 -9.44 6.39
C TYR A 219 9.80 -8.27 5.79
N SER A 220 8.88 -7.72 6.58
CA SER A 220 8.15 -6.51 6.24
C SER A 220 8.18 -5.51 7.39
N CYS A 221 8.59 -4.29 7.07
CA CYS A 221 8.42 -3.09 7.90
C CYS A 221 7.52 -2.06 7.18
N LEU A 222 6.76 -2.53 6.19
CA LEU A 222 5.80 -1.71 5.48
C LEU A 222 4.49 -1.62 6.26
N PRO A 223 3.84 -0.44 6.25
CA PRO A 223 2.49 -0.33 6.79
C PRO A 223 1.52 -1.30 6.12
N MET A 224 0.72 -2.00 6.90
CA MET A 224 -0.24 -3.01 6.38
C MET A 224 -1.50 -2.41 5.76
N TYR A 225 -1.67 -1.11 5.72
CA TYR A 225 -2.66 -0.48 4.85
C TYR A 225 -2.17 -0.36 3.39
N LEU A 226 -0.91 -0.73 3.11
CA LEU A 226 -0.35 -0.86 1.77
C LEU A 226 -0.28 -2.33 1.34
N GLY A 227 -0.70 -2.62 0.11
CA GLY A 227 -0.70 -3.99 -0.42
C GLY A 227 0.66 -4.67 -0.44
N GLY A 228 1.76 -3.90 -0.48
CA GLY A 228 3.12 -4.41 -0.52
C GLY A 228 3.46 -5.34 0.66
N ALA A 229 3.05 -5.02 1.89
CA ALA A 229 3.31 -5.86 3.06
C ALA A 229 2.76 -7.29 2.90
N TYR A 230 1.59 -7.40 2.27
CA TYR A 230 0.91 -8.68 2.04
C TYR A 230 1.50 -9.43 0.85
N THR A 231 1.66 -8.74 -0.30
CA THR A 231 2.04 -9.39 -1.55
C THR A 231 3.51 -9.80 -1.60
N THR A 232 4.38 -9.12 -0.84
CA THR A 232 5.83 -9.35 -0.90
C THR A 232 6.41 -10.07 0.32
N ALA A 233 5.64 -10.25 1.39
CA ALA A 233 6.09 -10.96 2.58
C ALA A 233 5.04 -11.94 3.11
N LEU A 234 3.85 -11.46 3.50
CA LEU A 234 2.89 -12.27 4.24
C LEU A 234 2.33 -13.43 3.43
N TRP A 235 1.77 -13.19 2.24
CA TRP A 235 1.21 -14.27 1.43
C TRP A 235 2.29 -15.19 0.84
N PRO A 236 3.47 -14.71 0.40
CA PRO A 236 4.57 -15.59 0.04
C PRO A 236 4.99 -16.53 1.17
N SER A 237 5.11 -16.05 2.42
CA SER A 237 5.44 -16.90 3.57
C SER A 237 4.38 -17.96 3.83
N LEU A 238 3.08 -17.59 3.75
CA LEU A 238 1.97 -18.52 3.92
C LEU A 238 1.99 -19.63 2.85
N VAL A 239 2.13 -19.23 1.57
CA VAL A 239 2.13 -20.18 0.43
C VAL A 239 3.34 -21.11 0.47
N SER A 240 4.51 -20.59 0.85
CA SER A 240 5.74 -21.39 0.91
C SER A 240 5.89 -22.19 2.21
N GLY A 241 5.03 -21.98 3.20
CA GLY A 241 5.14 -22.65 4.51
C GLY A 241 6.40 -22.23 5.28
N THR A 242 6.79 -20.96 5.18
CA THR A 242 7.96 -20.36 5.81
C THR A 242 7.56 -19.21 6.74
N ALA A 243 8.52 -18.57 7.41
CA ALA A 243 8.22 -17.54 8.39
C ALA A 243 8.14 -16.12 7.80
N ALA A 244 7.40 -15.23 8.48
CA ALA A 244 7.39 -13.79 8.23
C ALA A 244 7.66 -13.00 9.50
N GLY A 245 8.64 -12.09 9.46
CA GLY A 245 8.91 -11.07 10.47
C GLY A 245 8.18 -9.78 10.14
N ILE A 246 7.47 -9.21 11.12
CA ILE A 246 6.63 -8.04 10.96
C ILE A 246 7.06 -6.98 11.96
N ASP A 247 7.43 -5.81 11.44
CA ASP A 247 7.63 -4.58 12.22
C ASP A 247 6.54 -3.57 11.88
N ALA A 248 6.10 -2.83 12.89
CA ALA A 248 5.07 -1.81 12.73
C ALA A 248 5.52 -0.68 11.78
N ARG A 249 6.81 -0.33 11.79
CA ARG A 249 7.35 0.82 11.06
C ARG A 249 8.80 0.59 10.65
N LEU A 250 9.20 1.25 9.56
CA LEU A 250 10.61 1.36 9.18
C LEU A 250 11.39 2.20 10.20
N SER A 251 12.51 1.66 10.64
CA SER A 251 13.57 2.43 11.29
C SER A 251 14.84 2.28 10.46
N VAL A 252 15.26 3.35 9.78
CA VAL A 252 16.44 3.31 8.89
C VAL A 252 17.70 2.92 9.64
N SER A 253 17.92 3.47 10.83
CA SER A 253 19.10 3.20 11.66
C SER A 253 19.11 1.79 12.25
N GLN A 254 17.93 1.16 12.42
CA GLN A 254 17.78 -0.19 12.98
C GLN A 254 17.50 -1.26 11.95
N PHE A 255 17.30 -0.91 10.68
CA PHE A 255 16.85 -1.85 9.66
C PHE A 255 17.66 -3.14 9.61
N TRP A 256 19.00 -3.04 9.53
CA TRP A 256 19.87 -4.22 9.47
C TRP A 256 19.90 -5.01 10.79
N ASN A 257 19.75 -4.33 11.92
CA ASN A 257 19.58 -5.02 13.22
C ASN A 257 18.27 -5.80 13.27
N ARG A 258 17.18 -5.24 12.70
CA ARG A 258 15.88 -5.94 12.60
C ARG A 258 15.97 -7.13 11.65
N VAL A 259 16.63 -6.97 10.51
CA VAL A 259 16.90 -8.06 9.56
C VAL A 259 17.64 -9.22 10.24
N ARG A 260 18.70 -8.91 11.02
CA ARG A 260 19.44 -9.93 11.78
C ARG A 260 18.58 -10.56 12.89
N HIS A 261 17.80 -9.74 13.61
CA HIS A 261 16.94 -10.21 14.70
C HIS A 261 15.94 -11.28 14.23
N TYR A 262 15.31 -11.07 13.09
CA TYR A 262 14.39 -12.05 12.50
C TYR A 262 15.09 -13.17 11.73
N GLY A 263 16.36 -13.02 11.40
CA GLY A 263 17.04 -13.89 10.45
C GLY A 263 16.48 -13.76 9.03
N ALA A 264 16.09 -12.52 8.65
CA ALA A 264 15.36 -12.27 7.41
C ALA A 264 16.22 -12.51 6.17
N THR A 265 15.77 -13.40 5.29
CA THR A 265 16.46 -13.81 4.05
C THR A 265 15.87 -13.15 2.81
N GLN A 266 14.61 -12.69 2.91
CA GLN A 266 13.85 -12.02 1.85
C GLN A 266 13.42 -10.65 2.34
N ILE A 267 13.82 -9.58 1.62
CA ILE A 267 13.43 -8.22 1.94
C ILE A 267 12.80 -7.51 0.74
N PHE A 268 11.85 -6.63 1.03
CA PHE A 268 11.26 -5.73 0.06
C PHE A 268 11.34 -4.30 0.56
N THR A 269 11.82 -3.37 -0.26
CA THR A 269 11.89 -1.95 0.09
C THR A 269 11.27 -1.09 -1.00
N LEU A 270 10.56 -0.03 -0.60
CA LEU A 270 9.88 0.89 -1.50
C LEU A 270 10.58 2.25 -1.55
N GLY A 271 10.68 2.82 -2.75
CA GLY A 271 11.03 4.22 -2.99
C GLY A 271 12.27 4.67 -2.23
N ALA A 272 12.10 5.63 -1.34
CA ALA A 272 13.21 6.22 -0.58
C ALA A 272 13.85 5.27 0.45
N MET A 273 13.20 4.16 0.83
CA MET A 273 13.72 3.28 1.91
C MET A 273 15.15 2.82 1.62
N HIS A 274 15.36 2.19 0.47
CA HIS A 274 16.69 1.69 0.10
C HIS A 274 17.70 2.83 -0.14
N MET A 275 17.24 3.99 -0.60
CA MET A 275 18.10 5.17 -0.73
C MET A 275 18.56 5.65 0.65
N PHE A 276 17.66 5.74 1.63
CA PHE A 276 18.02 6.07 3.00
C PHE A 276 18.98 5.06 3.63
N LEU A 277 18.82 3.76 3.34
CA LEU A 277 19.75 2.73 3.78
C LEU A 277 21.14 2.93 3.15
N MET A 278 21.20 3.27 1.87
CA MET A 278 22.44 3.56 1.14
C MET A 278 23.13 4.83 1.62
N GLN A 279 22.38 5.84 2.10
CA GLN A 279 22.91 7.10 2.62
C GLN A 279 23.48 6.97 4.06
N GLN A 280 23.14 5.90 4.79
CA GLN A 280 23.75 5.69 6.11
C GLN A 280 25.26 5.51 5.97
N PRO A 281 26.07 5.96 6.95
CA PRO A 281 27.49 5.68 6.97
C PRO A 281 27.78 4.18 6.80
N GLU A 282 28.80 3.85 6.00
CA GLU A 282 29.23 2.45 5.84
C GLU A 282 29.77 1.90 7.16
N ARG A 283 29.39 0.65 7.46
CA ARG A 283 29.76 -0.04 8.71
C ARG A 283 30.48 -1.35 8.39
N PRO A 284 31.42 -1.78 9.25
CA PRO A 284 32.11 -3.06 9.06
C PRO A 284 31.16 -4.27 9.01
N ASP A 285 29.98 -4.16 9.66
CA ASP A 285 28.94 -5.18 9.76
C ASP A 285 27.83 -5.07 8.69
N ASP A 286 27.96 -4.18 7.70
CA ASP A 286 26.94 -4.04 6.64
C ASP A 286 26.66 -5.35 5.90
N ARG A 287 27.69 -6.20 5.74
CA ARG A 287 27.58 -7.52 5.09
C ARG A 287 27.15 -8.65 6.04
N ASP A 288 27.17 -8.39 7.35
CA ASP A 288 26.76 -9.39 8.33
C ASP A 288 25.24 -9.40 8.48
N ASN A 289 24.59 -9.95 7.47
CA ASN A 289 23.15 -10.14 7.44
C ASN A 289 22.77 -11.38 6.59
N PRO A 290 21.63 -12.03 6.86
CA PRO A 290 21.25 -13.27 6.18
C PRO A 290 20.51 -13.07 4.85
N VAL A 291 20.36 -11.83 4.35
CA VAL A 291 19.55 -11.52 3.16
C VAL A 291 20.11 -12.19 1.93
N ARG A 292 19.33 -13.05 1.29
CA ARG A 292 19.65 -13.71 0.04
C ARG A 292 19.06 -12.98 -1.16
N CYS A 293 17.83 -12.49 -1.03
CA CYS A 293 17.15 -11.76 -2.09
C CYS A 293 16.54 -10.46 -1.58
N ALA A 294 16.78 -9.39 -2.31
CA ALA A 294 16.18 -8.08 -2.09
C ALA A 294 15.36 -7.63 -3.31
N VAL A 295 14.25 -6.97 -3.05
CA VAL A 295 13.42 -6.32 -4.07
C VAL A 295 13.28 -4.84 -3.75
N PRO A 296 14.29 -4.02 -4.08
CA PRO A 296 14.27 -2.57 -3.87
C PRO A 296 13.58 -1.87 -5.05
N VAL A 297 12.34 -1.41 -4.91
CA VAL A 297 11.52 -0.89 -6.03
C VAL A 297 11.08 0.55 -5.80
N PRO A 298 11.34 1.46 -6.75
CA PRO A 298 12.31 1.38 -7.85
C PRO A 298 13.73 1.69 -7.36
N MET A 299 14.72 0.96 -7.84
CA MET A 299 16.14 1.28 -7.69
C MET A 299 16.78 1.37 -9.09
N PRO A 300 17.51 2.43 -9.43
CA PRO A 300 18.28 2.47 -10.68
C PRO A 300 19.27 1.31 -10.77
N TRP A 301 19.36 0.69 -11.92
CA TRP A 301 20.29 -0.43 -12.11
C TRP A 301 21.76 -0.05 -11.92
N SER A 302 22.09 1.24 -12.09
CA SER A 302 23.41 1.80 -11.72
C SER A 302 23.74 1.60 -10.24
N ASP A 303 22.73 1.62 -9.36
CA ASP A 303 22.90 1.53 -7.92
C ASP A 303 22.80 0.10 -7.38
N VAL A 304 22.22 -0.82 -8.15
CA VAL A 304 22.06 -2.23 -7.76
C VAL A 304 23.41 -2.88 -7.42
N LYS A 305 24.43 -2.64 -8.23
CA LYS A 305 25.76 -3.19 -7.99
C LYS A 305 26.33 -2.72 -6.64
N ARG A 306 26.28 -1.42 -6.38
CA ARG A 306 26.76 -0.83 -5.12
C ARG A 306 25.96 -1.34 -3.92
N PHE A 307 24.65 -1.48 -4.06
CA PHE A 307 23.76 -2.02 -3.02
C PHE A 307 24.15 -3.47 -2.68
N LYS A 308 24.33 -4.32 -3.69
CA LYS A 308 24.78 -5.72 -3.53
C LYS A 308 26.14 -5.81 -2.85
N GLU A 309 27.12 -5.04 -3.34
CA GLU A 309 28.49 -5.05 -2.82
C GLU A 309 28.56 -4.59 -1.37
N ARG A 310 27.80 -3.53 -1.02
CA ARG A 310 27.77 -2.99 0.33
C ARG A 310 27.16 -3.98 1.31
N PHE A 311 26.01 -4.54 1.00
CA PHE A 311 25.25 -5.37 1.93
C PHE A 311 25.42 -6.88 1.72
N GLY A 312 26.23 -7.32 0.78
CA GLY A 312 26.50 -8.74 0.56
C GLY A 312 25.32 -9.53 -0.02
N ILE A 313 24.37 -8.87 -0.70
CA ILE A 313 23.14 -9.49 -1.20
C ILE A 313 23.41 -10.26 -2.47
N ALA A 314 22.98 -11.54 -2.50
CA ALA A 314 23.22 -12.41 -3.64
C ALA A 314 22.34 -12.08 -4.84
N GLN A 315 21.03 -11.85 -4.62
CA GLN A 315 20.05 -11.62 -5.67
C GLN A 315 19.28 -10.32 -5.47
N VAL A 316 19.10 -9.55 -6.54
CA VAL A 316 18.23 -8.38 -6.58
C VAL A 316 17.20 -8.56 -7.70
N ILE A 317 15.95 -8.24 -7.43
CA ILE A 317 14.88 -8.25 -8.44
C ILE A 317 14.25 -6.86 -8.45
N GLN A 318 14.27 -6.19 -9.60
CA GLN A 318 13.46 -5.02 -9.83
C GLN A 318 12.08 -5.45 -10.34
N ALA A 319 11.07 -4.71 -9.98
CA ALA A 319 9.70 -4.99 -10.39
C ALA A 319 8.92 -3.69 -10.58
N TYR A 320 7.93 -3.73 -11.43
CA TYR A 320 6.93 -2.69 -11.57
C TYR A 320 5.53 -3.32 -11.47
N GLY A 321 4.65 -2.68 -10.75
CA GLY A 321 3.25 -3.09 -10.58
C GLY A 321 2.44 -1.97 -9.94
N GLN A 322 1.17 -2.22 -9.74
CA GLN A 322 0.25 -1.30 -9.05
C GLN A 322 -0.73 -2.08 -8.18
N SER A 323 -1.48 -1.35 -7.37
CA SER A 323 -2.40 -1.96 -6.40
C SER A 323 -3.50 -2.79 -7.05
N GLU A 324 -3.94 -2.44 -8.24
CA GLU A 324 -4.94 -3.16 -9.05
C GLU A 324 -4.39 -4.46 -9.64
N VAL A 325 -3.06 -4.56 -9.75
CA VAL A 325 -2.35 -5.73 -10.28
C VAL A 325 -1.46 -6.28 -9.16
N PRO A 326 -1.98 -7.09 -8.23
CA PRO A 326 -1.26 -7.51 -7.02
C PRO A 326 -0.01 -8.34 -7.33
N CYS A 327 0.07 -8.95 -8.51
CA CYS A 327 1.31 -9.44 -9.08
C CYS A 327 2.05 -8.29 -9.78
N ARG A 328 3.37 -8.45 -9.97
CA ARG A 328 4.13 -7.50 -10.78
C ARG A 328 3.71 -7.57 -12.25
N ILE A 329 3.80 -6.45 -12.96
CA ILE A 329 3.57 -6.36 -14.41
C ILE A 329 4.87 -6.58 -15.18
N PHE A 330 5.95 -5.96 -14.70
CA PHE A 330 7.30 -6.15 -15.22
C PHE A 330 8.22 -6.69 -14.15
N SER A 331 9.18 -7.47 -14.58
CA SER A 331 10.25 -8.03 -13.73
C SER A 331 11.60 -7.87 -14.39
N ALA A 332 12.58 -7.50 -13.60
CA ALA A 332 13.97 -7.39 -14.01
C ALA A 332 14.85 -8.07 -12.96
N PRO A 333 15.06 -9.39 -13.07
CA PRO A 333 15.94 -10.13 -12.18
C PRO A 333 17.42 -9.83 -12.51
N ASP A 334 18.27 -9.87 -11.50
CA ASP A 334 19.72 -9.84 -11.64
C ASP A 334 20.25 -11.24 -12.01
N ASP A 335 20.00 -11.61 -13.26
CA ASP A 335 20.33 -12.92 -13.86
C ASP A 335 21.44 -12.85 -14.92
N GLY A 336 22.19 -11.74 -14.94
CA GLY A 336 23.19 -11.44 -15.96
C GLY A 336 22.66 -10.67 -17.16
N THR A 337 21.36 -10.38 -17.23
CA THR A 337 20.79 -9.49 -18.25
C THR A 337 21.40 -8.08 -18.12
N PRO A 338 21.89 -7.48 -19.20
CA PRO A 338 22.46 -6.11 -19.15
C PRO A 338 21.33 -5.06 -19.10
N TRP A 339 20.72 -4.91 -17.93
CA TRP A 339 19.67 -3.93 -17.71
C TRP A 339 20.22 -2.50 -17.82
N ARG A 340 19.50 -1.64 -18.56
CA ARG A 340 19.81 -0.20 -18.58
C ARG A 340 19.33 0.46 -17.29
N ALA A 341 19.97 1.56 -16.90
CA ALA A 341 19.81 2.18 -15.58
C ALA A 341 18.36 2.38 -15.14
N SER A 342 17.48 2.84 -16.03
CA SER A 342 16.07 3.13 -15.73
C SER A 342 15.08 2.08 -16.24
N ALA A 343 15.54 0.89 -16.63
CA ALA A 343 14.67 -0.18 -17.09
C ALA A 343 13.77 -0.69 -15.94
N ILE A 344 12.47 -0.78 -16.19
CA ILE A 344 11.49 -1.37 -15.26
C ILE A 344 11.34 -2.89 -15.45
N GLY A 345 11.98 -3.46 -16.46
CA GLY A 345 12.00 -4.89 -16.71
C GLY A 345 11.38 -5.30 -18.03
N ARG A 346 11.02 -6.58 -18.10
CA ARG A 346 10.25 -7.19 -19.20
C ARG A 346 8.89 -7.64 -18.66
N PRO A 347 7.84 -7.71 -19.53
CA PRO A 347 6.55 -8.24 -19.15
C PRO A 347 6.67 -9.64 -18.53
N VAL A 348 5.92 -9.87 -17.45
CA VAL A 348 5.88 -11.18 -16.81
C VAL A 348 5.07 -12.20 -17.64
N PRO A 349 5.38 -13.50 -17.58
CA PRO A 349 4.76 -14.49 -18.46
C PRO A 349 3.27 -14.74 -18.19
N TRP A 350 2.75 -14.39 -17.02
CA TRP A 350 1.35 -14.60 -16.63
C TRP A 350 0.40 -13.45 -17.00
N LEU A 351 0.93 -12.36 -17.57
CA LEU A 351 0.15 -11.26 -18.13
C LEU A 351 0.40 -11.12 -19.63
N GLU A 352 -0.60 -10.63 -20.33
CA GLU A 352 -0.43 -9.97 -21.61
C GLU A 352 -0.27 -8.48 -21.34
N VAL A 353 0.72 -7.86 -21.96
CA VAL A 353 1.04 -6.44 -21.79
C VAL A 353 1.17 -5.79 -23.16
N ARG A 354 0.51 -4.65 -23.34
CA ARG A 354 0.63 -3.81 -24.55
C ARG A 354 0.92 -2.37 -24.15
N LEU A 355 1.50 -1.62 -25.05
CA LEU A 355 1.57 -0.15 -25.00
C LEU A 355 0.65 0.39 -26.06
N VAL A 356 -0.34 1.20 -25.65
CA VAL A 356 -1.38 1.69 -26.57
C VAL A 356 -1.49 3.21 -26.55
N ASP A 357 -2.00 3.75 -27.64
CA ASP A 357 -2.39 5.15 -27.78
C ASP A 357 -3.78 5.43 -27.17
N ASP A 358 -4.34 6.63 -27.39
CA ASP A 358 -5.65 7.02 -26.88
C ASP A 358 -6.83 6.31 -27.57
N ASN A 359 -6.58 5.64 -28.71
CA ASN A 359 -7.54 4.83 -29.45
C ASN A 359 -7.45 3.33 -29.11
N ASP A 360 -6.59 2.96 -28.15
CA ASP A 360 -6.26 1.58 -27.77
C ASP A 360 -5.56 0.77 -28.89
N GLU A 361 -4.88 1.46 -29.82
CA GLU A 361 -4.03 0.85 -30.83
C GLU A 361 -2.59 0.75 -30.34
N ASP A 362 -1.88 -0.31 -30.77
CA ASP A 362 -0.48 -0.53 -30.37
C ASP A 362 0.43 0.59 -30.89
N VAL A 363 1.23 1.18 -30.02
CA VAL A 363 2.26 2.13 -30.43
C VAL A 363 3.50 1.41 -30.96
N PRO A 364 4.23 1.99 -31.94
CA PRO A 364 5.50 1.45 -32.41
C PRO A 364 6.53 1.30 -31.30
N VAL A 365 7.43 0.32 -31.43
CA VAL A 365 8.60 0.18 -30.55
C VAL A 365 9.42 1.46 -30.57
N GLY A 366 9.76 1.97 -29.40
CA GLY A 366 10.47 3.24 -29.21
C GLY A 366 9.53 4.44 -28.91
N GLU A 367 8.23 4.29 -29.14
CA GLU A 367 7.23 5.30 -28.80
C GLU A 367 6.62 5.08 -27.42
N VAL A 368 6.08 6.15 -26.85
CA VAL A 368 5.44 6.14 -25.53
C VAL A 368 3.97 5.80 -25.70
N GLY A 369 3.48 4.79 -24.94
CA GLY A 369 2.09 4.41 -24.88
C GLY A 369 1.64 4.09 -23.44
N GLU A 370 0.33 4.04 -23.23
CA GLU A 370 -0.25 3.60 -21.97
C GLU A 370 -0.04 2.09 -21.79
N ILE A 371 0.46 1.71 -20.60
CA ILE A 371 0.57 0.30 -20.23
C ILE A 371 -0.85 -0.24 -20.02
N VAL A 372 -1.24 -1.23 -20.82
CA VAL A 372 -2.47 -1.98 -20.62
C VAL A 372 -2.18 -3.45 -20.40
N VAL A 373 -2.91 -4.08 -19.49
CA VAL A 373 -2.64 -5.46 -19.10
C VAL A 373 -3.89 -6.32 -19.13
N ARG A 374 -3.72 -7.61 -19.46
CA ARG A 374 -4.75 -8.64 -19.39
C ARG A 374 -4.20 -9.90 -18.74
N PRO A 375 -4.88 -10.48 -17.74
CA PRO A 375 -4.41 -11.70 -17.10
C PRO A 375 -4.65 -12.92 -18.00
N LYS A 376 -3.71 -13.88 -17.98
CA LYS A 376 -3.84 -15.16 -18.67
C LYS A 376 -4.62 -16.21 -17.85
N GLU A 377 -4.84 -15.92 -16.56
CA GLU A 377 -5.63 -16.75 -15.65
C GLU A 377 -6.75 -15.91 -14.99
N PRO A 378 -7.87 -16.52 -14.59
CA PRO A 378 -8.93 -15.80 -13.89
C PRO A 378 -8.49 -15.34 -12.50
N PHE A 379 -9.05 -14.22 -12.05
CA PHE A 379 -8.87 -13.62 -10.71
C PHE A 379 -7.44 -13.18 -10.35
N VAL A 380 -6.55 -13.01 -11.32
CA VAL A 380 -5.18 -12.55 -11.07
C VAL A 380 -5.11 -11.05 -10.83
N LEU A 381 -6.05 -10.30 -11.38
CA LEU A 381 -6.17 -8.85 -11.15
C LEU A 381 -7.27 -8.55 -10.14
N PHE A 382 -7.35 -7.30 -9.72
CA PHE A 382 -8.36 -6.85 -8.76
C PHE A 382 -9.81 -7.12 -9.24
N ALA A 383 -10.72 -7.29 -8.29
CA ALA A 383 -12.12 -7.53 -8.58
C ALA A 383 -12.91 -6.25 -8.98
N GLY A 384 -12.23 -5.11 -8.95
CA GLY A 384 -12.80 -3.80 -9.23
C GLY A 384 -12.68 -2.84 -8.05
N TYR A 385 -13.23 -1.64 -8.23
CA TYR A 385 -13.27 -0.64 -7.18
C TYR A 385 -14.57 -0.77 -6.38
N PHE A 386 -14.43 -0.78 -5.06
CA PHE A 386 -15.55 -0.90 -4.13
C PHE A 386 -16.53 0.27 -4.31
N ASN A 387 -17.82 -0.05 -4.46
CA ASN A 387 -18.90 0.92 -4.70
C ASN A 387 -18.66 1.89 -5.87
N ALA A 388 -17.79 1.52 -6.84
CA ALA A 388 -17.49 2.36 -8.00
C ALA A 388 -17.46 1.54 -9.32
N PRO A 389 -18.60 0.93 -9.73
CA PRO A 389 -18.65 0.06 -10.91
C PRO A 389 -18.35 0.82 -12.21
N GLU A 390 -18.75 2.09 -12.32
CA GLU A 390 -18.46 2.92 -13.50
C GLU A 390 -16.97 3.21 -13.66
N VAL A 391 -16.26 3.42 -12.53
CA VAL A 391 -14.81 3.60 -12.55
C VAL A 391 -14.13 2.30 -12.95
N THR A 392 -14.62 1.17 -12.42
CA THR A 392 -14.14 -0.16 -12.79
C THR A 392 -14.31 -0.40 -14.29
N ALA A 393 -15.50 -0.14 -14.84
CA ALA A 393 -15.78 -0.34 -16.26
C ALA A 393 -14.87 0.54 -17.16
N ARG A 394 -14.61 1.78 -16.77
CA ARG A 394 -13.68 2.67 -17.51
C ARG A 394 -12.25 2.17 -17.47
N THR A 395 -11.82 1.59 -16.35
CA THR A 395 -10.48 1.03 -16.20
C THR A 395 -10.31 -0.26 -17.00
N TRP A 396 -11.40 -1.01 -17.22
CA TRP A 396 -11.44 -2.26 -18.00
C TRP A 396 -11.98 -2.09 -19.43
N ARG A 397 -11.73 -0.95 -20.06
CA ARG A 397 -12.22 -0.76 -21.43
C ARG A 397 -11.53 -1.72 -22.41
N ASN A 398 -12.25 -2.15 -23.43
CA ASN A 398 -11.76 -3.08 -24.46
C ASN A 398 -11.17 -4.40 -23.92
N LEU A 399 -11.62 -4.86 -22.74
CA LEU A 399 -11.14 -6.07 -22.07
C LEU A 399 -9.66 -6.00 -21.62
N TRP A 400 -9.11 -4.80 -21.49
CA TRP A 400 -7.79 -4.53 -20.94
C TRP A 400 -7.89 -3.63 -19.71
N HIS A 401 -7.10 -3.95 -18.70
CA HIS A 401 -6.92 -3.05 -17.57
C HIS A 401 -5.97 -1.92 -17.98
N HIS A 402 -6.48 -0.70 -17.97
CA HIS A 402 -5.72 0.52 -18.23
C HIS A 402 -5.05 1.00 -16.96
N THR A 403 -3.71 0.96 -16.94
CA THR A 403 -2.94 1.29 -15.74
C THR A 403 -2.91 2.80 -15.45
N GLY A 404 -3.12 3.62 -16.47
CA GLY A 404 -2.92 5.07 -16.39
C GLY A 404 -1.45 5.48 -16.32
N ASP A 405 -0.51 4.53 -16.43
CA ASP A 405 0.92 4.76 -16.47
C ASP A 405 1.44 4.59 -17.90
N LEU A 406 2.39 5.43 -18.29
CA LEU A 406 2.99 5.46 -19.62
C LEU A 406 4.36 4.81 -19.59
N ALA A 407 4.67 4.04 -20.63
CA ALA A 407 5.98 3.44 -20.81
C ALA A 407 6.41 3.45 -22.28
N ARG A 408 7.68 3.16 -22.49
CA ARG A 408 8.28 2.92 -23.81
C ARG A 408 8.94 1.55 -23.82
N ALA A 409 8.72 0.78 -24.88
CA ALA A 409 9.42 -0.47 -25.13
C ALA A 409 10.57 -0.24 -26.10
N GLU A 410 11.69 -0.90 -25.88
CA GLU A 410 12.85 -0.84 -26.75
C GLU A 410 13.03 -2.15 -27.55
N PRO A 411 13.79 -2.14 -28.66
CA PRO A 411 13.96 -3.32 -29.52
C PRO A 411 14.53 -4.55 -28.81
N ASP A 412 15.28 -4.36 -27.71
CA ASP A 412 15.83 -5.43 -26.86
C ASP A 412 14.81 -6.01 -25.85
N GLY A 413 13.57 -5.53 -25.89
CA GLY A 413 12.49 -5.96 -25.04
C GLY A 413 12.51 -5.39 -23.62
N GLN A 414 13.38 -4.42 -23.34
CA GLN A 414 13.35 -3.68 -22.07
C GLN A 414 12.30 -2.57 -22.12
N TYR A 415 11.59 -2.39 -21.01
CA TYR A 415 10.59 -1.35 -20.85
C TYR A 415 11.09 -0.26 -19.90
N PHE A 416 10.67 0.98 -20.18
CA PHE A 416 11.06 2.16 -19.44
C PHE A 416 9.82 2.94 -19.05
N PHE A 417 9.68 3.23 -17.77
CA PHE A 417 8.59 4.09 -17.29
C PHE A 417 8.81 5.51 -17.84
N ALA A 418 7.76 6.10 -18.40
CA ALA A 418 7.82 7.44 -18.97
C ALA A 418 7.17 8.48 -18.05
N ASP A 419 5.90 8.28 -17.65
CA ASP A 419 5.16 9.19 -16.76
C ASP A 419 3.81 8.59 -16.37
N ARG A 420 3.02 9.33 -15.60
CA ARG A 420 1.60 9.03 -15.36
C ARG A 420 0.70 9.87 -16.26
N LYS A 421 -0.32 9.22 -16.79
CA LYS A 421 -1.36 9.88 -17.61
C LYS A 421 -2.15 10.93 -16.81
N LYS A 422 -2.17 10.79 -15.48
CA LYS A 422 -2.82 11.72 -14.53
C LYS A 422 -1.81 12.22 -13.51
N ASP A 423 -1.99 13.46 -13.09
CA ASP A 423 -1.12 14.14 -12.15
C ASP A 423 -1.14 13.50 -10.75
N TYR A 424 -0.25 12.58 -10.53
CA TYR A 424 0.10 12.08 -9.21
C TYR A 424 1.55 12.44 -8.91
N ILE A 425 1.85 12.69 -7.65
CA ILE A 425 3.23 12.66 -7.22
C ILE A 425 3.48 11.45 -6.33
N ARG A 426 4.68 10.90 -6.46
CA ARG A 426 5.20 9.95 -5.52
C ARG A 426 6.08 10.70 -4.53
N TYR A 427 5.72 10.62 -3.25
CA TYR A 427 6.43 11.28 -2.17
C TYR A 427 6.68 10.29 -1.04
N LYS A 428 7.95 9.95 -0.78
CA LYS A 428 8.38 9.03 0.29
C LYS A 428 7.58 7.72 0.32
N GLY A 429 7.44 7.10 -0.86
CA GLY A 429 6.73 5.83 -1.04
C GLY A 429 5.20 5.94 -1.08
N ARG A 430 4.62 7.13 -0.95
CA ARG A 430 3.18 7.39 -0.99
C ARG A 430 2.78 8.02 -2.32
N ASN A 431 1.61 7.64 -2.79
CA ASN A 431 1.00 8.30 -3.94
C ASN A 431 0.09 9.41 -3.41
N ILE A 432 0.40 10.66 -3.75
CA ILE A 432 -0.39 11.83 -3.37
C ILE A 432 -1.19 12.30 -4.58
N SER A 433 -2.51 12.35 -4.44
CA SER A 433 -3.40 12.92 -5.45
C SER A 433 -3.38 14.44 -5.35
N MET A 434 -3.04 15.10 -6.43
CA MET A 434 -3.11 16.56 -6.48
C MET A 434 -4.52 17.08 -6.25
N THR A 435 -5.51 16.37 -6.78
CA THR A 435 -6.93 16.72 -6.59
C THR A 435 -7.37 16.64 -5.13
N GLU A 436 -6.88 15.65 -4.36
CA GLU A 436 -7.20 15.57 -2.92
C GLU A 436 -6.55 16.69 -2.13
N VAL A 437 -5.29 17.03 -2.45
CA VAL A 437 -4.60 18.17 -1.84
C VAL A 437 -5.36 19.46 -2.15
N GLU A 438 -5.72 19.69 -3.40
CA GLU A 438 -6.50 20.86 -3.83
C GLU A 438 -7.84 20.93 -3.09
N ALA A 439 -8.54 19.80 -2.94
CA ALA A 439 -9.82 19.76 -2.23
C ALA A 439 -9.69 20.12 -0.73
N VAL A 440 -8.59 19.75 -0.09
CA VAL A 440 -8.32 20.15 1.31
C VAL A 440 -8.00 21.63 1.38
N VAL A 441 -7.10 22.14 0.54
CA VAL A 441 -6.66 23.54 0.52
C VAL A 441 -7.81 24.48 0.20
N ALA A 442 -8.68 24.13 -0.75
CA ALA A 442 -9.84 24.93 -1.14
C ALA A 442 -10.89 25.11 -0.02
N ARG A 443 -10.83 24.30 1.05
CA ARG A 443 -11.70 24.45 2.24
C ARG A 443 -11.25 25.59 3.15
N HIS A 444 -10.03 26.08 2.98
CA HIS A 444 -9.56 27.22 3.78
C HIS A 444 -10.36 28.47 3.40
N PRO A 445 -10.90 29.24 4.38
CA PRO A 445 -11.79 30.38 4.09
C PRO A 445 -11.14 31.46 3.22
N ASP A 446 -9.84 31.64 3.33
CA ASP A 446 -9.09 32.69 2.63
C ASP A 446 -8.55 32.25 1.26
N VAL A 447 -8.80 31.01 0.84
CA VAL A 447 -8.39 30.51 -0.48
C VAL A 447 -9.48 30.74 -1.52
N ALA A 448 -9.13 31.39 -2.61
CA ALA A 448 -10.00 31.57 -3.78
C ALA A 448 -9.81 30.44 -4.79
N ASP A 449 -8.55 30.08 -5.06
CA ASP A 449 -8.19 29.03 -6.02
C ASP A 449 -6.86 28.38 -5.64
N VAL A 450 -6.64 27.14 -6.10
CA VAL A 450 -5.43 26.39 -5.80
C VAL A 450 -5.09 25.39 -6.90
N ALA A 451 -3.80 25.27 -7.18
CA ALA A 451 -3.25 24.20 -8.00
C ALA A 451 -2.15 23.45 -7.25
N ALA A 452 -2.31 22.13 -7.10
CA ALA A 452 -1.28 21.26 -6.55
C ALA A 452 -0.53 20.56 -7.68
N PHE A 453 0.80 20.44 -7.55
CA PHE A 453 1.65 19.81 -8.55
C PHE A 453 2.93 19.26 -7.93
N GLY A 454 3.53 18.28 -8.61
CA GLY A 454 4.83 17.74 -8.22
C GLY A 454 5.96 18.56 -8.82
N ARG A 455 7.00 18.80 -8.04
CA ARG A 455 8.30 19.29 -8.53
C ARG A 455 9.34 18.23 -8.32
N GLN A 456 10.30 18.15 -9.26
CA GLN A 456 11.43 17.23 -9.10
C GLN A 456 12.12 17.48 -7.76
N SER A 457 12.32 16.42 -6.98
CA SER A 457 13.09 16.53 -5.75
C SER A 457 14.56 16.82 -6.06
N ALA A 458 15.15 17.76 -5.31
CA ALA A 458 16.58 18.02 -5.40
C ALA A 458 17.43 16.91 -4.77
N GLU A 459 16.81 16.07 -3.91
CA GLU A 459 17.50 15.03 -3.13
C GLU A 459 17.36 13.64 -3.77
N LEU A 460 16.24 13.37 -4.46
CA LEU A 460 15.89 12.06 -4.99
C LEU A 460 15.31 12.17 -6.41
N GLU A 461 16.04 11.72 -7.41
CA GLU A 461 15.59 11.75 -8.80
C GLU A 461 14.29 10.98 -9.06
N SER A 462 14.00 9.97 -8.25
CA SER A 462 12.81 9.12 -8.38
C SER A 462 11.56 9.68 -7.66
N GLU A 463 11.68 10.80 -6.95
CA GLU A 463 10.58 11.38 -6.17
C GLU A 463 10.30 12.83 -6.55
N SER A 464 9.09 13.26 -6.23
CA SER A 464 8.65 14.64 -6.43
C SER A 464 8.30 15.25 -5.07
N GLU A 465 8.63 16.52 -4.90
CA GLU A 465 8.16 17.32 -3.78
C GLU A 465 6.78 17.90 -4.10
N LEU A 466 5.89 17.89 -3.12
CA LEU A 466 4.58 18.51 -3.25
C LEU A 466 4.71 20.04 -3.21
N ALA A 467 4.20 20.69 -4.22
CA ALA A 467 4.08 22.13 -4.32
C ALA A 467 2.62 22.53 -4.56
N ILE A 468 2.22 23.66 -4.00
CA ILE A 468 0.92 24.29 -4.30
C ILE A 468 1.13 25.75 -4.70
N CYS A 469 0.35 26.20 -5.68
CA CYS A 469 0.19 27.60 -6.03
C CYS A 469 -1.24 28.00 -5.63
N VAL A 470 -1.37 29.01 -4.77
CA VAL A 470 -2.64 29.40 -4.14
C VAL A 470 -2.96 30.84 -4.49
N VAL A 471 -4.21 31.09 -4.88
CA VAL A 471 -4.75 32.42 -5.06
C VAL A 471 -5.56 32.77 -3.80
N PRO A 472 -5.14 33.75 -2.99
CA PRO A 472 -5.92 34.23 -1.86
C PRO A 472 -7.22 34.90 -2.31
N ARG A 473 -8.23 34.91 -1.46
CA ARG A 473 -9.42 35.75 -1.69
C ARG A 473 -9.05 37.23 -1.62
N PRO A 474 -9.79 38.08 -2.30
CA PRO A 474 -9.63 39.52 -2.13
C PRO A 474 -9.71 39.90 -0.64
N ASP A 475 -8.79 40.75 -0.20
CA ASP A 475 -8.71 41.27 1.18
C ASP A 475 -8.31 40.23 2.25
N ALA A 476 -7.93 38.99 1.88
CA ALA A 476 -7.44 37.98 2.81
C ALA A 476 -5.93 38.17 3.07
N GLU A 477 -5.53 38.08 4.34
CA GLU A 477 -4.11 38.07 4.76
C GLU A 477 -3.62 36.62 4.94
N LEU A 478 -3.73 35.80 3.86
CA LEU A 478 -3.32 34.40 3.89
C LEU A 478 -1.80 34.28 4.04
N LYS A 479 -1.35 33.58 5.09
CA LYS A 479 0.07 33.26 5.28
C LYS A 479 0.32 31.79 4.96
N PRO A 480 1.39 31.48 4.20
CA PRO A 480 1.69 30.09 3.84
C PRO A 480 1.86 29.16 5.03
N GLY A 481 2.44 29.63 6.15
CA GLY A 481 2.58 28.86 7.39
C GLY A 481 1.25 28.49 8.02
N ASP A 482 0.27 29.44 8.07
CA ASP A 482 -1.06 29.19 8.61
C ASP A 482 -1.82 28.18 7.74
N LEU A 483 -1.66 28.28 6.41
CA LEU A 483 -2.22 27.31 5.48
C LEU A 483 -1.59 25.90 5.66
N ALA A 484 -0.28 25.83 5.92
CA ALA A 484 0.39 24.56 6.20
C ALA A 484 -0.16 23.92 7.49
N HIS A 485 -0.41 24.70 8.54
CA HIS A 485 -1.08 24.23 9.78
C HIS A 485 -2.48 23.73 9.47
N PHE A 486 -3.28 24.51 8.74
CA PHE A 486 -4.63 24.10 8.35
C PHE A 486 -4.63 22.75 7.60
N ILE A 487 -3.71 22.57 6.65
CA ILE A 487 -3.59 21.28 5.91
C ILE A 487 -3.21 20.16 6.87
N ASN A 488 -2.26 20.39 7.77
CA ASN A 488 -1.81 19.36 8.71
C ASN A 488 -2.91 18.92 9.69
N ASP A 489 -3.81 19.83 10.07
CA ASP A 489 -4.90 19.56 10.99
C ASP A 489 -6.10 18.86 10.30
N ASN A 490 -6.24 18.99 8.98
CA ASN A 490 -7.40 18.53 8.23
C ASN A 490 -7.11 17.43 7.21
N ALA A 491 -5.85 16.96 7.13
CA ALA A 491 -5.44 15.93 6.18
C ALA A 491 -4.22 15.16 6.70
N PRO A 492 -3.89 14.00 6.09
CA PRO A 492 -2.67 13.28 6.40
C PRO A 492 -1.43 14.18 6.26
N TYR A 493 -0.49 14.04 7.16
CA TYR A 493 0.71 14.89 7.24
C TYR A 493 1.50 15.02 5.93
N TYR A 494 1.46 14.02 5.07
CA TYR A 494 2.15 14.04 3.78
C TYR A 494 1.43 14.89 2.70
N PHE A 495 0.25 15.43 3.00
CA PHE A 495 -0.41 16.45 2.19
C PHE A 495 0.12 17.85 2.46
N VAL A 496 0.91 18.05 3.54
CA VAL A 496 1.55 19.33 3.81
C VAL A 496 2.62 19.58 2.75
N PRO A 497 2.46 20.60 1.89
CA PRO A 497 3.39 20.85 0.80
C PRO A 497 4.79 21.21 1.30
N ARG A 498 5.80 20.90 0.51
CA ARG A 498 7.12 21.48 0.72
C ARG A 498 7.12 22.95 0.31
N TYR A 499 6.50 23.26 -0.83
CA TYR A 499 6.48 24.60 -1.38
C TYR A 499 5.05 25.17 -1.44
N ILE A 500 4.86 26.36 -0.89
CA ILE A 500 3.62 27.12 -0.99
C ILE A 500 3.95 28.46 -1.66
N GLU A 501 3.36 28.68 -2.81
CA GLU A 501 3.46 29.93 -3.57
C GLU A 501 2.12 30.64 -3.52
N LEU A 502 2.11 31.93 -3.19
CA LEU A 502 0.93 32.78 -3.29
C LEU A 502 0.99 33.55 -4.62
N ALA A 503 -0.07 33.49 -5.40
CA ALA A 503 -0.16 34.14 -6.70
C ALA A 503 -1.45 34.97 -6.81
N SER A 504 -1.45 35.97 -7.67
CA SER A 504 -2.66 36.75 -7.98
C SER A 504 -3.64 35.96 -8.87
N GLU A 505 -3.12 35.03 -9.68
CA GLU A 505 -3.89 34.15 -10.57
C GLU A 505 -3.14 32.88 -10.89
N LEU A 506 -3.85 31.80 -11.25
CA LEU A 506 -3.26 30.58 -11.76
C LEU A 506 -3.04 30.68 -13.28
N PRO A 507 -1.95 30.09 -13.82
CA PRO A 507 -1.78 30.03 -15.27
C PRO A 507 -2.82 29.08 -15.88
N HIS A 508 -3.37 29.46 -17.04
CA HIS A 508 -4.35 28.66 -17.77
C HIS A 508 -3.83 28.29 -19.16
N ASN A 509 -4.15 27.08 -19.62
CA ASN A 509 -3.90 26.64 -20.97
C ASN A 509 -4.96 27.20 -21.97
N ALA A 510 -4.80 26.91 -23.26
CA ALA A 510 -5.71 27.35 -24.31
C ALA A 510 -7.17 26.87 -24.17
N GLN A 511 -7.43 25.91 -23.25
CA GLN A 511 -8.77 25.39 -22.94
C GLN A 511 -9.30 25.93 -21.61
N TYR A 512 -8.71 26.99 -21.08
CA TYR A 512 -9.06 27.61 -19.80
C TYR A 512 -8.94 26.67 -18.58
N LYS A 513 -8.14 25.61 -18.68
CA LYS A 513 -7.78 24.74 -17.56
C LYS A 513 -6.45 25.20 -16.96
N THR A 514 -6.31 25.06 -15.66
CA THR A 514 -5.05 25.36 -14.95
C THR A 514 -3.88 24.63 -15.61
N ASP A 515 -2.87 25.38 -16.03
CA ASP A 515 -1.68 24.85 -16.70
C ASP A 515 -0.64 24.40 -15.66
N LYS A 516 -0.80 23.18 -15.18
CA LYS A 516 0.14 22.58 -14.23
C LYS A 516 1.52 22.29 -14.86
N VAL A 517 1.61 22.18 -16.18
CA VAL A 517 2.90 22.00 -16.87
C VAL A 517 3.71 23.28 -16.77
N ALA A 518 3.08 24.44 -17.00
CA ALA A 518 3.71 25.73 -16.80
C ALA A 518 4.17 25.92 -15.34
N LEU A 519 3.33 25.53 -14.36
CA LEU A 519 3.68 25.60 -12.94
C LEU A 519 4.89 24.73 -12.59
N ARG A 520 5.00 23.55 -13.18
CA ARG A 520 6.11 22.61 -12.93
C ARG A 520 7.43 23.08 -13.53
N SER A 521 7.37 23.65 -14.73
CA SER A 521 8.56 24.00 -15.52
C SER A 521 9.18 25.34 -15.13
N ARG A 522 8.42 26.26 -14.54
CA ARG A 522 8.93 27.57 -14.13
C ARG A 522 9.82 27.46 -12.88
N PRO A 523 10.84 28.33 -12.73
CA PRO A 523 11.56 28.44 -11.46
C PRO A 523 10.60 28.77 -10.31
N LEU A 524 10.96 28.35 -9.08
CA LEU A 524 10.25 28.83 -7.89
C LEU A 524 10.43 30.35 -7.76
N ALA A 525 9.37 31.03 -7.35
CA ALA A 525 9.45 32.44 -7.01
C ALA A 525 10.43 32.65 -5.84
N SER A 526 11.07 33.82 -5.81
CA SER A 526 12.09 34.10 -4.77
C SER A 526 11.51 34.20 -3.35
N ASP A 527 10.19 34.39 -3.24
CA ASP A 527 9.42 34.52 -2.02
C ASP A 527 8.57 33.29 -1.70
N VAL A 528 8.81 32.17 -2.41
CA VAL A 528 8.13 30.90 -2.12
C VAL A 528 8.43 30.45 -0.69
N TRP A 529 7.39 30.10 0.02
CA TRP A 529 7.56 29.48 1.33
C TRP A 529 8.04 28.03 1.17
N ASP A 530 9.16 27.71 1.82
CA ASP A 530 9.71 26.36 1.87
C ASP A 530 9.54 25.81 3.29
N ARG A 531 8.77 24.75 3.44
CA ARG A 531 8.52 24.08 4.71
C ARG A 531 9.80 23.73 5.44
N ASP A 532 10.78 23.19 4.72
CA ASP A 532 12.02 22.67 5.32
C ASP A 532 12.96 23.82 5.77
N LEU A 533 12.79 25.02 5.23
CA LEU A 533 13.53 26.23 5.63
C LEU A 533 12.77 27.09 6.65
N SER A 534 11.45 26.93 6.74
CA SER A 534 10.56 27.77 7.57
C SER A 534 10.60 27.43 9.06
N GLY A 535 11.19 26.29 9.43
CA GLY A 535 11.12 25.76 10.81
C GLY A 535 9.77 25.09 11.13
N PHE A 536 8.87 24.91 10.12
CA PHE A 536 7.60 24.22 10.30
C PHE A 536 7.82 22.74 10.64
N THR A 537 7.17 22.28 11.70
CA THR A 537 7.19 20.86 12.10
C THR A 537 5.89 20.19 11.76
N VAL A 538 5.95 19.18 10.89
CA VAL A 538 4.79 18.37 10.53
C VAL A 538 4.38 17.50 11.72
N ILE A 539 3.13 17.60 12.14
CA ILE A 539 2.54 16.75 13.18
C ILE A 539 2.08 15.44 12.50
N ARG A 540 2.58 14.30 12.98
CA ARG A 540 2.29 12.96 12.45
C ARG A 540 1.19 12.28 13.23
#